data_c81b5763a5c15245e0d2e5b9c283ff98
#
_entry.id   c81b5763a5c15245e0d2e5b9c283ff98
#
_cell.length_a   1.000
_cell.length_b   1.000
_cell.length_c   1.000
_cell.angle_alpha   90.00
_cell.angle_beta   90.00
_cell.angle_gamma   90.00
#
_symmetry.space_group_name_H-M   'P 1'
#
loop_
_entity.id
_entity.type
_entity.pdbx_description
1 polymer ?
#
loop_
_entity_poly.entity_id
_entity_poly.type
_entity_poly.pdbx_seq_one_letter_code
_entity_poly.pdbx_strand_id
1 'polypeptide(L)'
;MIATLLQYDFIRNTFIVGLVIGIVAPLLGSFIVVRKLSLMADALSHVTLGGIAVSLFLSKTYLPLAALNPLYLGFGFSVVGSLLMEKLRTVYKHFEELAIPIIMSAGMGFSVIFISLANGFNTDLFSYLFGSVSAVSRTDMITIVVTAIIVFIVILSLYKELFLLSFDEEYAKVSGLKAKVFDVVFMVLVALVIASSMRIVGILLVSSLMTLPVAAAIRIAKGFKQTILLSILFGEIAVIGGLFTAYYLNLAPGGAIVIISVLLLIVTILYQKIRQKILISKRGEENGTYSN
;
A
#
# COMPACT_ATOMS: atom_id res chain seq x y z
N MET A 1 15.05 -14.14 17.97
CA MET A 1 14.83 -13.08 16.98
C MET A 1 15.43 -11.73 17.39
N ILE A 2 15.23 -11.18 18.60
CA ILE A 2 15.85 -9.88 19.00
C ILE A 2 17.38 -9.95 18.91
N ALA A 3 18.00 -11.03 19.36
CA ALA A 3 19.45 -11.26 19.22
C ALA A 3 19.90 -11.40 17.75
N THR A 4 19.08 -12.03 16.90
CA THR A 4 19.35 -12.18 15.46
C THR A 4 19.15 -10.89 14.67
N LEU A 5 18.24 -9.99 15.09
CA LEU A 5 18.11 -8.63 14.57
C LEU A 5 19.38 -7.79 14.75
N LEU A 6 20.10 -8.00 15.85
CA LEU A 6 21.37 -7.32 16.10
C LEU A 6 22.55 -7.97 15.36
N GLN A 7 22.45 -9.24 15.03
CA GLN A 7 23.53 -10.04 14.44
C GLN A 7 23.54 -9.98 12.89
N TYR A 8 22.36 -9.89 12.25
CA TYR A 8 22.24 -9.97 10.79
C TYR A 8 21.66 -8.68 10.20
N ASP A 9 22.46 -7.97 9.42
CA ASP A 9 22.10 -6.69 8.81
C ASP A 9 20.85 -6.77 7.94
N PHE A 10 20.65 -7.85 7.17
CA PHE A 10 19.48 -8.00 6.31
C PHE A 10 18.17 -8.11 7.09
N ILE A 11 18.16 -8.79 8.24
CA ILE A 11 16.96 -8.89 9.10
C ILE A 11 16.64 -7.52 9.68
N ARG A 12 17.64 -6.80 10.17
CA ARG A 12 17.48 -5.44 10.70
C ARG A 12 16.92 -4.49 9.63
N ASN A 13 17.48 -4.52 8.42
CA ASN A 13 17.01 -3.70 7.32
C ASN A 13 15.54 -3.99 6.99
N THR A 14 15.15 -5.26 6.91
CA THR A 14 13.78 -5.67 6.64
C THR A 14 12.81 -5.19 7.70
N PHE A 15 13.19 -5.27 8.99
CA PHE A 15 12.35 -4.74 10.07
C PHE A 15 12.19 -3.22 10.01
N ILE A 16 13.29 -2.48 9.79
CA ILE A 16 13.23 -1.01 9.65
C ILE A 16 12.29 -0.63 8.49
N VAL A 17 12.49 -1.25 7.33
CA VAL A 17 11.64 -0.97 6.16
C VAL A 17 10.20 -1.40 6.40
N GLY A 18 9.99 -2.54 7.05
CA GLY A 18 8.66 -3.01 7.43
C GLY A 18 7.90 -2.00 8.29
N LEU A 19 8.53 -1.50 9.36
CA LEU A 19 7.96 -0.46 10.23
C LEU A 19 7.63 0.81 9.43
N VAL A 20 8.55 1.27 8.60
CA VAL A 20 8.34 2.47 7.79
C VAL A 20 7.15 2.31 6.82
N ILE A 21 7.05 1.16 6.16
CA ILE A 21 5.95 0.85 5.24
C ILE A 21 4.64 0.64 6.02
N GLY A 22 4.69 0.01 7.20
CA GLY A 22 3.55 -0.17 8.11
C GLY A 22 2.91 1.15 8.55
N ILE A 23 3.66 2.25 8.53
CA ILE A 23 3.14 3.61 8.77
C ILE A 23 2.59 4.21 7.47
N VAL A 24 3.42 4.25 6.41
CA VAL A 24 3.15 5.08 5.23
C VAL A 24 2.09 4.46 4.32
N ALA A 25 2.05 3.12 4.20
CA ALA A 25 1.06 2.45 3.36
C ALA A 25 -0.38 2.61 3.89
N PRO A 26 -0.70 2.37 5.18
CA PRO A 26 -2.04 2.64 5.71
C PRO A 26 -2.40 4.14 5.77
N LEU A 27 -1.42 5.01 5.95
CA LEU A 27 -1.63 6.46 5.89
C LEU A 27 -2.19 6.88 4.53
N LEU A 28 -1.52 6.50 3.42
CA LEU A 28 -2.02 6.71 2.06
C LEU A 28 -3.32 5.94 1.80
N GLY A 29 -3.39 4.71 2.28
CA GLY A 29 -4.55 3.85 2.18
C GLY A 29 -5.82 4.49 2.73
N SER A 30 -5.72 5.29 3.81
CA SER A 30 -6.86 6.01 4.39
C SER A 30 -7.48 7.00 3.40
N PHE A 31 -6.69 7.71 2.62
CA PHE A 31 -7.18 8.59 1.55
C PHE A 31 -7.69 7.79 0.35
N ILE A 32 -6.98 6.73 -0.06
CA ILE A 32 -7.37 5.86 -1.17
C ILE A 32 -8.76 5.24 -0.94
N VAL A 33 -9.01 4.72 0.26
CA VAL A 33 -10.27 4.05 0.60
C VAL A 33 -11.43 5.05 0.64
N VAL A 34 -11.24 6.22 1.24
CA VAL A 34 -12.27 7.28 1.30
C VAL A 34 -12.61 7.79 -0.10
N ARG A 35 -11.61 7.90 -0.99
CA ARG A 35 -11.78 8.30 -2.39
C ARG A 35 -12.28 7.17 -3.30
N LYS A 36 -12.55 5.96 -2.77
CA LYS A 36 -12.99 4.78 -3.52
C LYS A 36 -12.01 4.33 -4.61
N LEU A 37 -10.72 4.57 -4.42
CA LEU A 37 -9.65 4.26 -5.37
C LEU A 37 -8.85 3.00 -4.98
N SER A 38 -9.44 2.08 -4.22
CA SER A 38 -8.73 0.93 -3.63
C SER A 38 -8.03 0.04 -4.67
N LEU A 39 -8.61 -0.13 -5.86
CA LEU A 39 -8.02 -0.92 -6.95
C LEU A 39 -6.86 -0.22 -7.65
N MET A 40 -6.65 1.08 -7.42
CA MET A 40 -5.54 1.84 -8.00
C MET A 40 -4.20 1.31 -7.53
N ALA A 41 -4.09 0.95 -6.26
CA ALA A 41 -2.87 0.38 -5.70
C ALA A 41 -2.49 -0.94 -6.39
N ASP A 42 -3.48 -1.76 -6.70
CA ASP A 42 -3.28 -3.03 -7.40
C ASP A 42 -2.82 -2.81 -8.84
N ALA A 43 -3.48 -1.92 -9.57
CA ALA A 43 -3.09 -1.56 -10.94
C ALA A 43 -1.65 -1.03 -11.03
N LEU A 44 -1.27 -0.11 -10.13
CA LEU A 44 0.09 0.44 -10.09
C LEU A 44 1.13 -0.62 -9.68
N SER A 45 0.77 -1.59 -8.85
CA SER A 45 1.63 -2.71 -8.49
C SER A 45 2.02 -3.53 -9.73
N HIS A 46 1.06 -3.83 -10.61
CA HIS A 46 1.35 -4.53 -11.88
C HIS A 46 2.20 -3.73 -12.85
N VAL A 47 1.98 -2.42 -12.95
CA VAL A 47 2.84 -1.53 -13.76
C VAL A 47 4.27 -1.51 -13.22
N THR A 48 4.43 -1.45 -11.90
CA THR A 48 5.75 -1.47 -11.25
C THR A 48 6.47 -2.80 -11.51
N LEU A 49 5.72 -3.93 -11.48
CA LEU A 49 6.26 -5.24 -11.86
C LEU A 49 6.80 -5.21 -13.30
N GLY A 50 6.08 -4.56 -14.22
CA GLY A 50 6.54 -4.37 -15.60
C GLY A 50 7.90 -3.66 -15.65
N GLY A 51 8.07 -2.59 -14.87
CA GLY A 51 9.35 -1.88 -14.78
C GLY A 51 10.48 -2.74 -14.21
N ILE A 52 10.20 -3.55 -13.18
CA ILE A 52 11.17 -4.50 -12.64
C ILE A 52 11.51 -5.58 -13.67
N ALA A 53 10.53 -6.12 -14.38
CA ALA A 53 10.73 -7.13 -15.41
C ALA A 53 11.59 -6.60 -16.57
N VAL A 54 11.36 -5.35 -16.99
CA VAL A 54 12.22 -4.66 -17.97
C VAL A 54 13.65 -4.54 -17.44
N SER A 55 13.84 -4.16 -16.19
CA SER A 55 15.16 -4.07 -15.58
C SER A 55 15.91 -5.41 -15.60
N LEU A 56 15.20 -6.48 -15.20
CA LEU A 56 15.77 -7.84 -15.21
C LEU A 56 16.12 -8.32 -16.63
N PHE A 57 15.31 -7.98 -17.62
CA PHE A 57 15.59 -8.25 -19.03
C PHE A 57 16.82 -7.46 -19.51
N LEU A 58 16.87 -6.16 -19.27
CA LEU A 58 17.98 -5.31 -19.68
C LEU A 58 19.30 -5.69 -19.01
N SER A 59 19.28 -6.09 -17.74
CA SER A 59 20.49 -6.53 -17.02
C SER A 59 21.10 -7.79 -17.62
N LYS A 60 20.29 -8.65 -18.25
CA LYS A 60 20.79 -9.83 -18.97
C LYS A 60 21.31 -9.51 -20.37
N THR A 61 20.71 -8.54 -21.04
CA THR A 61 21.03 -8.20 -22.43
C THR A 61 22.18 -7.21 -22.53
N TYR A 62 22.28 -6.29 -21.58
CA TYR A 62 23.29 -5.23 -21.57
C TYR A 62 24.07 -5.25 -20.25
N LEU A 63 25.30 -5.78 -20.28
CA LEU A 63 26.22 -5.87 -19.13
C LEU A 63 26.36 -4.58 -18.29
N PRO A 64 26.47 -3.36 -18.90
CA PRO A 64 26.58 -2.12 -18.12
C PRO A 64 25.38 -1.81 -17.25
N LEU A 65 24.19 -2.34 -17.60
CA LEU A 65 22.95 -2.14 -16.86
C LEU A 65 22.72 -3.20 -15.77
N ALA A 66 23.54 -4.25 -15.74
CA ALA A 66 23.45 -5.32 -14.73
C ALA A 66 23.68 -4.82 -13.30
N ALA A 67 24.36 -3.69 -13.11
CA ALA A 67 24.61 -3.08 -11.81
C ALA A 67 23.44 -2.21 -11.30
N LEU A 68 22.42 -1.92 -12.13
CA LEU A 68 21.28 -1.11 -11.73
C LEU A 68 20.30 -1.92 -10.88
N ASN A 69 19.92 -1.35 -9.75
CA ASN A 69 18.88 -1.94 -8.91
C ASN A 69 17.53 -1.94 -9.66
N PRO A 70 16.87 -3.09 -9.84
CA PRO A 70 15.60 -3.19 -10.54
C PRO A 70 14.48 -2.29 -9.97
N LEU A 71 14.57 -1.92 -8.70
CA LEU A 71 13.63 -1.00 -8.06
C LEU A 71 13.59 0.37 -8.76
N TYR A 72 14.69 0.89 -9.28
CA TYR A 72 14.71 2.21 -9.91
C TYR A 72 13.83 2.29 -11.17
N LEU A 73 13.90 1.25 -12.02
CA LEU A 73 12.99 1.15 -13.14
C LEU A 73 11.55 0.88 -12.68
N GLY A 74 11.36 0.09 -11.62
CA GLY A 74 10.07 -0.08 -10.96
C GLY A 74 9.46 1.26 -10.53
N PHE A 75 10.22 2.12 -9.86
CA PHE A 75 9.80 3.48 -9.48
C PHE A 75 9.42 4.31 -10.72
N GLY A 76 10.27 4.32 -11.75
CA GLY A 76 10.01 5.07 -12.98
C GLY A 76 8.71 4.63 -13.66
N PHE A 77 8.50 3.33 -13.82
CA PHE A 77 7.28 2.77 -14.41
C PHE A 77 6.05 3.06 -13.55
N SER A 78 6.16 2.96 -12.23
CA SER A 78 5.06 3.26 -11.30
C SER A 78 4.62 4.73 -11.42
N VAL A 79 5.57 5.67 -11.46
CA VAL A 79 5.27 7.09 -11.64
C VAL A 79 4.65 7.36 -13.02
N VAL A 80 5.23 6.81 -14.09
CA VAL A 80 4.65 6.95 -15.44
C VAL A 80 3.25 6.34 -15.50
N GLY A 81 3.04 5.17 -14.90
CA GLY A 81 1.74 4.52 -14.81
C GLY A 81 0.71 5.35 -14.05
N SER A 82 1.12 5.99 -12.96
CA SER A 82 0.23 6.88 -12.18
C SER A 82 -0.19 8.12 -12.98
N LEU A 83 0.73 8.72 -13.74
CA LEU A 83 0.44 9.84 -14.61
C LEU A 83 -0.46 9.44 -15.79
N LEU A 84 -0.24 8.26 -16.38
CA LEU A 84 -1.09 7.72 -17.45
C LEU A 84 -2.50 7.41 -16.92
N MET A 85 -2.61 6.86 -15.72
CA MET A 85 -3.89 6.59 -15.07
C MET A 85 -4.69 7.88 -14.90
N GLU A 86 -4.07 8.94 -14.36
CA GLU A 86 -4.74 10.24 -14.21
C GLU A 86 -5.14 10.85 -15.55
N LYS A 87 -4.28 10.74 -16.56
CA LYS A 87 -4.63 11.17 -17.92
C LYS A 87 -5.82 10.41 -18.48
N LEU A 88 -5.87 9.09 -18.28
CA LEU A 88 -7.02 8.27 -18.72
C LEU A 88 -8.31 8.64 -17.99
N ARG A 89 -8.27 8.90 -16.69
CA ARG A 89 -9.43 9.39 -15.92
C ARG A 89 -9.96 10.69 -16.51
N THR A 90 -9.09 11.58 -16.97
CA THR A 90 -9.50 12.83 -17.63
C THR A 90 -10.10 12.60 -19.02
N VAL A 91 -9.63 11.57 -19.75
CA VAL A 91 -10.18 11.19 -21.07
C VAL A 91 -11.56 10.55 -20.92
N TYR A 92 -11.73 9.64 -19.96
CA TYR A 92 -12.98 8.93 -19.68
C TYR A 92 -13.82 9.64 -18.61
N LYS A 93 -14.16 10.93 -18.81
CA LYS A 93 -14.83 11.80 -17.82
C LYS A 93 -16.07 11.23 -17.14
N HIS A 94 -16.84 10.39 -17.85
CA HIS A 94 -18.07 9.77 -17.33
C HIS A 94 -17.87 8.33 -16.88
N PHE A 95 -16.68 7.76 -17.11
CA PHE A 95 -16.32 6.38 -16.83
C PHE A 95 -14.88 6.32 -16.27
N GLU A 96 -14.58 7.21 -15.34
CA GLU A 96 -13.23 7.32 -14.76
C GLU A 96 -12.72 6.00 -14.18
N GLU A 97 -13.64 5.14 -13.75
CA GLU A 97 -13.35 3.80 -13.22
C GLU A 97 -12.64 2.90 -14.24
N LEU A 98 -12.84 3.12 -15.55
CA LEU A 98 -12.19 2.32 -16.60
C LEU A 98 -10.68 2.54 -16.67
N ALA A 99 -10.17 3.66 -16.20
CA ALA A 99 -8.74 3.94 -16.20
C ALA A 99 -7.95 2.90 -15.39
N ILE A 100 -8.51 2.42 -14.27
CA ILE A 100 -7.85 1.46 -13.38
C ILE A 100 -7.66 0.09 -14.07
N PRO A 101 -8.71 -0.59 -14.57
CA PRO A 101 -8.55 -1.89 -15.22
C PRO A 101 -7.77 -1.80 -16.54
N ILE A 102 -7.81 -0.68 -17.27
CA ILE A 102 -7.00 -0.48 -18.47
C ILE A 102 -5.51 -0.49 -18.12
N ILE A 103 -5.10 0.32 -17.14
CA ILE A 103 -3.70 0.40 -16.69
C ILE A 103 -3.25 -0.93 -16.07
N MET A 104 -4.12 -1.59 -15.30
CA MET A 104 -3.83 -2.90 -14.71
C MET A 104 -3.57 -3.95 -15.79
N SER A 105 -4.46 -4.05 -16.79
CA SER A 105 -4.31 -5.02 -17.90
C SER A 105 -3.08 -4.74 -18.74
N ALA A 106 -2.80 -3.46 -19.05
CA ALA A 106 -1.58 -3.06 -19.74
C ALA A 106 -0.33 -3.41 -18.93
N GLY A 107 -0.33 -3.11 -17.62
CA GLY A 107 0.78 -3.44 -16.72
C GLY A 107 1.03 -4.95 -16.61
N MET A 108 -0.03 -5.75 -16.48
CA MET A 108 0.07 -7.22 -16.47
C MET A 108 0.64 -7.76 -17.80
N GLY A 109 0.06 -7.36 -18.93
CA GLY A 109 0.50 -7.81 -20.25
C GLY A 109 1.96 -7.47 -20.50
N PHE A 110 2.35 -6.24 -20.17
CA PHE A 110 3.73 -5.78 -20.29
C PHE A 110 4.68 -6.58 -19.38
N SER A 111 4.28 -6.81 -18.13
CA SER A 111 5.06 -7.62 -17.19
C SER A 111 5.30 -9.03 -17.69
N VAL A 112 4.25 -9.72 -18.17
CA VAL A 112 4.34 -11.09 -18.67
C VAL A 112 5.28 -11.20 -19.85
N ILE A 113 5.21 -10.25 -20.81
CA ILE A 113 6.11 -10.22 -21.98
C ILE A 113 7.57 -10.13 -21.54
N PHE A 114 7.91 -9.16 -20.67
CA PHE A 114 9.30 -8.96 -20.26
C PHE A 114 9.82 -10.06 -19.32
N ILE A 115 8.96 -10.65 -18.48
CA ILE A 115 9.29 -11.84 -17.69
C ILE A 115 9.64 -13.01 -18.62
N SER A 116 8.84 -13.23 -19.67
CA SER A 116 9.09 -14.28 -20.65
C SER A 116 10.41 -14.05 -21.40
N LEU A 117 10.70 -12.82 -21.85
CA LEU A 117 11.95 -12.45 -22.50
C LEU A 117 13.17 -12.56 -21.56
N ALA A 118 12.97 -12.40 -20.26
CA ALA A 118 14.01 -12.57 -19.24
C ALA A 118 14.28 -14.04 -18.86
N ASN A 119 13.81 -15.02 -19.65
CA ASN A 119 13.88 -16.47 -19.42
C ASN A 119 13.01 -16.96 -18.25
N GLY A 120 11.85 -16.31 -18.06
CA GLY A 120 10.85 -16.76 -17.11
C GLY A 120 11.12 -16.37 -15.65
N PHE A 121 10.47 -17.08 -14.74
CA PHE A 121 10.55 -16.81 -13.32
C PHE A 121 11.90 -17.25 -12.75
N ASN A 122 12.59 -16.33 -12.09
CA ASN A 122 13.80 -16.58 -11.31
C ASN A 122 13.58 -16.25 -9.84
N THR A 123 14.55 -16.58 -8.98
CA THR A 123 14.47 -16.36 -7.52
C THR A 123 14.25 -14.90 -7.16
N ASP A 124 14.84 -13.96 -7.92
CA ASP A 124 14.68 -12.53 -7.69
C ASP A 124 13.26 -12.08 -7.94
N LEU A 125 12.64 -12.55 -9.03
CA LEU A 125 11.27 -12.23 -9.37
C LEU A 125 10.28 -12.78 -8.33
N PHE A 126 10.50 -14.00 -7.81
CA PHE A 126 9.72 -14.55 -6.71
C PHE A 126 9.77 -13.67 -5.47
N SER A 127 10.96 -13.11 -5.16
CA SER A 127 11.12 -12.18 -4.04
C SER A 127 10.31 -10.89 -4.22
N TYR A 128 10.18 -10.39 -5.44
CA TYR A 128 9.31 -9.22 -5.73
C TYR A 128 7.81 -9.56 -5.69
N LEU A 129 7.43 -10.79 -6.10
CA LEU A 129 6.02 -11.20 -6.11
C LEU A 129 5.45 -11.41 -4.71
N PHE A 130 6.19 -12.12 -3.86
CA PHE A 130 5.72 -12.59 -2.55
C PHE A 130 6.35 -11.89 -1.36
N GLY A 131 7.36 -11.06 -1.61
CA GLY A 131 8.20 -10.46 -0.58
C GLY A 131 9.26 -11.44 -0.04
N SER A 132 10.29 -10.90 0.58
CA SER A 132 11.35 -11.69 1.20
C SER A 132 11.99 -10.97 2.37
N VAL A 133 12.12 -11.66 3.51
CA VAL A 133 12.84 -11.15 4.68
C VAL A 133 14.33 -10.96 4.39
N SER A 134 14.89 -11.77 3.50
CA SER A 134 16.33 -11.81 3.20
C SER A 134 16.76 -10.92 2.04
N ALA A 135 15.80 -10.31 1.30
CA ALA A 135 16.11 -9.62 0.06
C ALA A 135 16.46 -8.12 0.22
N VAL A 136 16.32 -7.54 1.41
CA VAL A 136 16.47 -6.10 1.61
C VAL A 136 17.94 -5.74 1.86
N SER A 137 18.58 -5.17 0.84
CA SER A 137 19.91 -4.63 0.94
C SER A 137 19.95 -3.32 1.74
N ARG A 138 21.13 -2.87 2.17
CA ARG A 138 21.29 -1.56 2.83
C ARG A 138 20.91 -0.40 1.90
N THR A 139 21.21 -0.52 0.61
CA THR A 139 20.84 0.48 -0.39
C THR A 139 19.32 0.57 -0.56
N ASP A 140 18.63 -0.58 -0.61
CA ASP A 140 17.17 -0.62 -0.68
C ASP A 140 16.55 0.03 0.56
N MET A 141 17.06 -0.31 1.76
CA MET A 141 16.58 0.28 3.01
C MET A 141 16.69 1.81 2.98
N ILE A 142 17.84 2.36 2.61
CA ILE A 142 18.03 3.81 2.55
C ILE A 142 17.06 4.44 1.53
N THR A 143 16.94 3.87 0.32
CA THR A 143 16.04 4.37 -0.71
C THR A 143 14.59 4.38 -0.23
N ILE A 144 14.14 3.29 0.40
CA ILE A 144 12.77 3.16 0.90
C ILE A 144 12.49 4.14 2.04
N VAL A 145 13.42 4.26 3.00
CA VAL A 145 13.27 5.20 4.13
C VAL A 145 13.24 6.65 3.66
N VAL A 146 14.13 7.02 2.74
CA VAL A 146 14.13 8.39 2.15
C VAL A 146 12.83 8.66 1.41
N THR A 147 12.37 7.73 0.58
CA THR A 147 11.09 7.85 -0.14
C THR A 147 9.93 8.00 0.85
N ALA A 148 9.89 7.18 1.89
CA ALA A 148 8.83 7.24 2.90
C ALA A 148 8.83 8.57 3.68
N ILE A 149 9.99 9.11 4.01
CA ILE A 149 10.11 10.43 4.66
C ILE A 149 9.57 11.52 3.74
N ILE A 150 9.94 11.51 2.45
CA ILE A 150 9.42 12.47 1.46
C ILE A 150 7.90 12.38 1.39
N VAL A 151 7.36 11.16 1.23
CA VAL A 151 5.91 10.93 1.16
C VAL A 151 5.21 11.43 2.42
N PHE A 152 5.75 11.10 3.59
CA PHE A 152 5.18 11.52 4.87
C PHE A 152 5.15 13.04 5.02
N ILE A 153 6.25 13.73 4.69
CA ILE A 153 6.33 15.21 4.74
C ILE A 153 5.33 15.83 3.77
N VAL A 154 5.24 15.33 2.53
CA VAL A 154 4.33 15.87 1.52
C VAL A 154 2.87 15.66 1.94
N ILE A 155 2.50 14.49 2.45
CA ILE A 155 1.13 14.24 2.92
C ILE A 155 0.77 15.14 4.11
N LEU A 156 1.68 15.33 5.06
CA LEU A 156 1.43 16.23 6.19
C LEU A 156 1.27 17.67 5.73
N SER A 157 2.08 18.13 4.77
CA SER A 157 2.02 19.49 4.22
C SER A 157 0.72 19.73 3.44
N LEU A 158 0.25 18.72 2.70
CA LEU A 158 -0.95 18.78 1.85
C LEU A 158 -2.18 18.16 2.51
N TYR A 159 -2.12 17.90 3.83
CA TYR A 159 -3.19 17.20 4.54
C TYR A 159 -4.56 17.85 4.38
N LYS A 160 -4.64 19.18 4.47
CA LYS A 160 -5.88 19.95 4.39
C LYS A 160 -6.51 19.87 3.01
N GLU A 161 -5.68 20.02 1.98
CA GLU A 161 -6.09 19.97 0.57
C GLU A 161 -6.54 18.56 0.19
N LEU A 162 -5.76 17.54 0.56
CA LEU A 162 -6.10 16.14 0.32
C LEU A 162 -7.35 15.72 1.09
N PHE A 163 -7.52 16.20 2.32
CA PHE A 163 -8.72 15.96 3.10
C PHE A 163 -9.96 16.55 2.39
N LEU A 164 -9.89 17.81 1.99
CA LEU A 164 -11.00 18.48 1.31
C LEU A 164 -11.36 17.78 0.00
N LEU A 165 -10.38 17.45 -0.83
CA LEU A 165 -10.56 16.71 -2.08
C LEU A 165 -11.14 15.29 -1.87
N SER A 166 -10.89 14.68 -0.71
CA SER A 166 -11.37 13.34 -0.41
C SER A 166 -12.84 13.30 0.00
N PHE A 167 -13.37 14.39 0.57
CA PHE A 167 -14.74 14.45 1.07
C PHE A 167 -15.66 15.29 0.20
N ASP A 168 -15.16 16.36 -0.43
CA ASP A 168 -15.94 17.25 -1.28
C ASP A 168 -15.07 17.86 -2.39
N GLU A 169 -14.97 17.13 -3.49
CA GLU A 169 -14.17 17.55 -4.65
C GLU A 169 -14.78 18.77 -5.36
N GLU A 170 -16.11 18.90 -5.38
CA GLU A 170 -16.80 20.03 -6.00
C GLU A 170 -16.53 21.32 -5.23
N TYR A 171 -16.67 21.27 -3.91
CA TYR A 171 -16.35 22.39 -3.05
C TYR A 171 -14.86 22.76 -3.14
N ALA A 172 -13.96 21.79 -3.19
CA ALA A 172 -12.53 22.05 -3.38
C ALA A 172 -12.25 22.83 -4.67
N LYS A 173 -12.89 22.46 -5.78
CA LYS A 173 -12.76 23.16 -7.07
C LYS A 173 -13.31 24.59 -7.01
N VAL A 174 -14.48 24.80 -6.41
CA VAL A 174 -15.10 26.12 -6.25
C VAL A 174 -14.26 27.01 -5.31
N SER A 175 -13.61 26.44 -4.30
CA SER A 175 -12.70 27.16 -3.40
C SER A 175 -11.35 27.55 -4.05
N GLY A 176 -11.16 27.29 -5.34
CA GLY A 176 -9.96 27.70 -6.10
C GLY A 176 -8.80 26.68 -5.99
N LEU A 177 -9.01 25.52 -5.39
CA LEU A 177 -7.98 24.46 -5.36
C LEU A 177 -7.78 23.87 -6.77
N LYS A 178 -6.51 23.74 -7.16
CA LYS A 178 -6.13 23.08 -8.42
C LYS A 178 -6.21 21.56 -8.24
N ALA A 179 -7.43 21.00 -8.13
CA ALA A 179 -7.70 19.60 -7.84
C ALA A 179 -6.77 18.64 -8.62
N LYS A 180 -6.63 18.82 -9.93
CA LYS A 180 -5.76 17.99 -10.79
C LYS A 180 -4.30 17.93 -10.33
N VAL A 181 -3.75 19.02 -9.82
CA VAL A 181 -2.35 19.04 -9.36
C VAL A 181 -2.21 18.19 -8.11
N PHE A 182 -3.15 18.33 -7.16
CA PHE A 182 -3.15 17.53 -5.94
C PHE A 182 -3.41 16.04 -6.22
N ASP A 183 -4.27 15.73 -7.20
CA ASP A 183 -4.53 14.36 -7.63
C ASP A 183 -3.28 13.72 -8.23
N VAL A 184 -2.60 14.41 -9.13
CA VAL A 184 -1.33 13.95 -9.71
C VAL A 184 -0.27 13.74 -8.63
N VAL A 185 -0.10 14.71 -7.73
CA VAL A 185 0.85 14.57 -6.61
C VAL A 185 0.49 13.35 -5.76
N PHE A 186 -0.78 13.20 -5.37
CA PHE A 186 -1.23 12.08 -4.57
C PHE A 186 -0.98 10.73 -5.26
N MET A 187 -1.30 10.62 -6.56
CA MET A 187 -1.05 9.40 -7.34
C MET A 187 0.43 9.05 -7.44
N VAL A 188 1.29 10.04 -7.60
CA VAL A 188 2.76 9.85 -7.59
C VAL A 188 3.23 9.36 -6.23
N LEU A 189 2.73 9.93 -5.12
CA LEU A 189 3.06 9.46 -3.77
C LEU A 189 2.64 8.01 -3.55
N VAL A 190 1.45 7.63 -4.01
CA VAL A 190 0.96 6.24 -3.95
C VAL A 190 1.87 5.33 -4.77
N ALA A 191 2.24 5.72 -5.99
CA ALA A 191 3.14 4.96 -6.85
C ALA A 191 4.51 4.72 -6.20
N LEU A 192 5.08 5.74 -5.55
CA LEU A 192 6.34 5.63 -4.83
C LEU A 192 6.27 4.67 -3.65
N VAL A 193 5.18 4.71 -2.86
CA VAL A 193 5.02 3.80 -1.72
C VAL A 193 4.78 2.37 -2.18
N ILE A 194 4.01 2.16 -3.25
CA ILE A 194 3.82 0.84 -3.84
C ILE A 194 5.16 0.24 -4.27
N ALA A 195 5.94 0.97 -5.07
CA ALA A 195 7.25 0.50 -5.52
C ALA A 195 8.21 0.21 -4.36
N SER A 196 8.17 1.04 -3.30
CA SER A 196 8.96 0.84 -2.08
C SER A 196 8.56 -0.43 -1.32
N SER A 197 7.28 -0.74 -1.28
CA SER A 197 6.74 -1.84 -0.46
C SER A 197 7.02 -3.23 -1.06
N MET A 198 7.32 -3.31 -2.36
CA MET A 198 7.43 -4.57 -3.10
C MET A 198 8.46 -5.55 -2.55
N ARG A 199 9.61 -5.06 -2.05
CA ARG A 199 10.68 -5.92 -1.53
C ARG A 199 10.27 -6.73 -0.31
N ILE A 200 9.40 -6.18 0.54
CA ILE A 200 9.01 -6.82 1.81
C ILE A 200 7.69 -7.55 1.70
N VAL A 201 6.66 -6.82 1.23
CA VAL A 201 5.30 -7.34 1.19
C VAL A 201 5.05 -8.15 -0.08
N GLY A 202 5.74 -7.81 -1.17
CA GLY A 202 5.50 -8.37 -2.49
C GLY A 202 4.36 -7.67 -3.23
N ILE A 203 4.44 -7.69 -4.56
CA ILE A 203 3.50 -7.00 -5.45
C ILE A 203 2.05 -7.42 -5.22
N LEU A 204 1.82 -8.73 -5.08
CA LEU A 204 0.48 -9.30 -4.95
C LEU A 204 -0.26 -8.87 -3.68
N LEU A 205 0.47 -8.31 -2.70
CA LEU A 205 -0.06 -8.11 -1.35
C LEU A 205 0.06 -6.65 -0.86
N VAL A 206 0.69 -5.77 -1.65
CA VAL A 206 0.86 -4.33 -1.30
C VAL A 206 -0.49 -3.63 -1.17
N SER A 207 -1.42 -3.86 -2.10
CA SER A 207 -2.77 -3.29 -2.07
C SER A 207 -3.52 -3.68 -0.80
N SER A 208 -3.31 -4.92 -0.33
CA SER A 208 -3.91 -5.42 0.92
C SER A 208 -3.42 -4.66 2.14
N LEU A 209 -2.13 -4.34 2.23
CA LEU A 209 -1.58 -3.56 3.34
C LEU A 209 -2.10 -2.11 3.34
N MET A 210 -2.40 -1.56 2.17
CA MET A 210 -3.02 -0.22 2.07
C MET A 210 -4.51 -0.22 2.43
N THR A 211 -5.23 -1.35 2.23
CA THR A 211 -6.69 -1.37 2.34
C THR A 211 -7.21 -2.04 3.61
N LEU A 212 -6.67 -3.20 4.00
CA LEU A 212 -7.19 -3.99 5.12
C LEU A 212 -7.07 -3.29 6.49
N PRO A 213 -5.93 -2.68 6.86
CA PRO A 213 -5.82 -1.94 8.12
C PRO A 213 -6.81 -0.77 8.19
N VAL A 214 -7.03 -0.09 7.05
CA VAL A 214 -8.00 1.01 6.95
C VAL A 214 -9.44 0.50 7.08
N ALA A 215 -9.77 -0.61 6.40
CA ALA A 215 -11.08 -1.23 6.50
C ALA A 215 -11.39 -1.67 7.95
N ALA A 216 -10.41 -2.15 8.69
CA ALA A 216 -10.54 -2.46 10.10
C ALA A 216 -10.72 -1.19 10.95
N ALA A 217 -9.94 -0.14 10.67
CA ALA A 217 -9.98 1.13 11.41
C ALA A 217 -11.33 1.85 11.26
N ILE A 218 -11.89 1.91 10.06
CA ILE A 218 -13.19 2.56 9.79
C ILE A 218 -14.32 1.97 10.63
N ARG A 219 -14.24 0.69 11.01
CA ARG A 219 -15.25 0.02 11.82
C ARG A 219 -15.39 0.57 13.23
N ILE A 220 -14.31 1.11 13.78
CA ILE A 220 -14.25 1.56 15.18
C ILE A 220 -13.93 3.04 15.35
N ALA A 221 -13.39 3.67 14.32
CA ALA A 221 -13.06 5.10 14.31
C ALA A 221 -14.31 5.98 14.33
N LYS A 222 -14.21 7.13 15.01
CA LYS A 222 -15.27 8.15 15.09
C LYS A 222 -15.07 9.30 14.10
N GLY A 223 -13.96 9.32 13.36
CA GLY A 223 -13.64 10.37 12.39
C GLY A 223 -12.35 10.08 11.67
N PHE A 224 -12.07 10.85 10.59
CA PHE A 224 -10.99 10.58 9.67
C PHE A 224 -9.59 10.56 10.31
N LYS A 225 -9.28 11.50 11.20
CA LYS A 225 -7.99 11.52 11.93
C LYS A 225 -7.81 10.24 12.76
N GLN A 226 -8.86 9.78 13.42
CA GLN A 226 -8.82 8.54 14.17
C GLN A 226 -8.70 7.32 13.26
N THR A 227 -9.31 7.35 12.07
CA THR A 227 -9.14 6.31 11.06
C THR A 227 -7.68 6.20 10.65
N ILE A 228 -7.01 7.31 10.36
CA ILE A 228 -5.57 7.32 10.02
C ILE A 228 -4.72 6.70 11.15
N LEU A 229 -4.91 7.15 12.39
CA LEU A 229 -4.13 6.66 13.53
C LEU A 229 -4.33 5.16 13.78
N LEU A 230 -5.58 4.71 13.73
CA LEU A 230 -5.91 3.29 13.92
C LEU A 230 -5.44 2.44 12.74
N SER A 231 -5.51 2.93 11.51
CA SER A 231 -5.00 2.19 10.35
C SER A 231 -3.48 2.03 10.39
N ILE A 232 -2.75 3.04 10.83
CA ILE A 232 -1.31 2.93 11.08
C ILE A 232 -1.04 1.90 12.18
N LEU A 233 -1.74 1.97 13.31
CA LEU A 233 -1.59 1.00 14.40
C LEU A 233 -1.86 -0.44 13.94
N PHE A 234 -2.93 -0.67 13.19
CA PHE A 234 -3.24 -1.99 12.64
C PHE A 234 -2.24 -2.44 11.58
N GLY A 235 -1.75 -1.51 10.76
CA GLY A 235 -0.68 -1.77 9.80
C GLY A 235 0.61 -2.22 10.49
N GLU A 236 1.01 -1.53 11.55
CA GLU A 236 2.18 -1.89 12.36
C GLU A 236 2.02 -3.27 13.02
N ILE A 237 0.87 -3.54 13.63
CA ILE A 237 0.59 -4.86 14.22
C ILE A 237 0.67 -5.96 13.15
N ALA A 238 0.12 -5.71 11.96
CA ALA A 238 0.12 -6.66 10.87
C ALA A 238 1.54 -6.90 10.33
N VAL A 239 2.33 -5.84 10.15
CA VAL A 239 3.71 -5.95 9.64
C VAL A 239 4.62 -6.61 10.66
N ILE A 240 4.61 -6.16 11.90
CA ILE A 240 5.44 -6.75 12.96
C ILE A 240 5.06 -8.22 13.15
N GLY A 241 3.78 -8.51 13.37
CA GLY A 241 3.31 -9.88 13.54
C GLY A 241 3.59 -10.76 12.33
N GLY A 242 3.40 -10.23 11.11
CA GLY A 242 3.66 -10.93 9.84
C GLY A 242 5.14 -11.27 9.66
N LEU A 243 6.04 -10.33 9.93
CA LEU A 243 7.48 -10.55 9.83
C LEU A 243 7.96 -11.57 10.90
N PHE A 244 7.43 -11.51 12.13
CA PHE A 244 7.72 -12.52 13.14
C PHE A 244 7.25 -13.91 12.72
N THR A 245 6.01 -14.01 12.25
CA THR A 245 5.42 -15.28 11.80
C THR A 245 6.18 -15.85 10.61
N ALA A 246 6.49 -15.01 9.61
CA ALA A 246 7.28 -15.40 8.45
C ALA A 246 8.67 -15.93 8.83
N TYR A 247 9.33 -15.28 9.77
CA TYR A 247 10.66 -15.70 10.23
C TYR A 247 10.65 -17.06 10.93
N TYR A 248 9.69 -17.29 11.85
CA TYR A 248 9.67 -18.53 12.63
C TYR A 248 9.11 -19.73 11.86
N LEU A 249 8.16 -19.49 10.93
CA LEU A 249 7.50 -20.55 10.17
C LEU A 249 8.04 -20.70 8.74
N ASN A 250 9.11 -19.95 8.37
CA ASN A 250 9.68 -19.95 7.02
C ASN A 250 8.64 -19.69 5.92
N LEU A 251 7.71 -18.75 6.17
CA LEU A 251 6.67 -18.35 5.23
C LEU A 251 7.07 -17.10 4.45
N ALA A 252 6.39 -16.85 3.30
CA ALA A 252 6.48 -15.58 2.60
C ALA A 252 5.94 -14.45 3.50
N PRO A 253 6.72 -13.38 3.76
CA PRO A 253 6.34 -12.32 4.69
C PRO A 253 5.07 -11.58 4.28
N GLY A 254 4.88 -11.33 2.98
CA GLY A 254 3.67 -10.69 2.49
C GLY A 254 2.41 -11.47 2.83
N GLY A 255 2.41 -12.80 2.61
CA GLY A 255 1.28 -13.66 2.96
C GLY A 255 0.95 -13.63 4.44
N ALA A 256 1.97 -13.69 5.32
CA ALA A 256 1.79 -13.62 6.76
C ALA A 256 1.21 -12.26 7.21
N ILE A 257 1.70 -11.15 6.65
CA ILE A 257 1.20 -9.79 6.91
C ILE A 257 -0.28 -9.68 6.54
N VAL A 258 -0.68 -10.18 5.36
CA VAL A 258 -2.07 -10.12 4.90
C VAL A 258 -3.00 -10.96 5.78
N ILE A 259 -2.60 -12.18 6.15
CA ILE A 259 -3.41 -13.02 7.04
C ILE A 259 -3.64 -12.33 8.38
N ILE A 260 -2.62 -11.71 8.97
CA ILE A 260 -2.79 -10.96 10.23
C ILE A 260 -3.70 -9.75 10.02
N SER A 261 -3.56 -9.02 8.90
CA SER A 261 -4.46 -7.90 8.57
C SER A 261 -5.92 -8.35 8.46
N VAL A 262 -6.18 -9.50 7.85
CA VAL A 262 -7.53 -10.09 7.75
C VAL A 262 -8.05 -10.51 9.14
N LEU A 263 -7.22 -11.11 9.98
CA LEU A 263 -7.59 -11.46 11.36
C LEU A 263 -7.96 -10.21 12.17
N LEU A 264 -7.18 -9.11 12.06
CA LEU A 264 -7.50 -7.84 12.68
C LEU A 264 -8.84 -7.28 12.20
N LEU A 265 -9.12 -7.36 10.88
CA LEU A 265 -10.41 -6.96 10.33
C LEU A 265 -11.57 -7.79 10.91
N ILE A 266 -11.43 -9.11 10.99
CA ILE A 266 -12.44 -9.99 11.58
C ILE A 266 -12.68 -9.62 13.04
N VAL A 267 -11.63 -9.42 13.83
CA VAL A 267 -11.72 -9.03 15.24
C VAL A 267 -12.45 -7.70 15.38
N THR A 268 -12.16 -6.69 14.56
CA THR A 268 -12.85 -5.39 14.63
C THR A 268 -14.31 -5.49 14.23
N ILE A 269 -14.68 -6.34 13.26
CA ILE A 269 -16.08 -6.60 12.89
C ILE A 269 -16.85 -7.25 14.05
N LEU A 270 -16.26 -8.28 14.67
CA LEU A 270 -16.85 -8.96 15.81
C LEU A 270 -17.01 -8.02 17.02
N TYR A 271 -15.99 -7.24 17.33
CA TYR A 271 -16.04 -6.21 18.37
C TYR A 271 -17.19 -5.21 18.15
N GLN A 272 -17.34 -4.72 16.92
CA GLN A 272 -18.42 -3.78 16.57
C GLN A 272 -19.80 -4.42 16.77
N LYS A 273 -20.00 -5.66 16.33
CA LYS A 273 -21.26 -6.39 16.50
C LYS A 273 -21.62 -6.59 17.99
N ILE A 274 -20.64 -6.99 18.80
CA ILE A 274 -20.84 -7.19 20.24
C ILE A 274 -21.20 -5.87 20.91
N ARG A 275 -20.46 -4.81 20.61
CA ARG A 275 -20.73 -3.47 21.17
C ARG A 275 -22.13 -2.96 20.82
N GLN A 276 -22.57 -3.15 19.55
CA GLN A 276 -23.92 -2.77 19.14
C GLN A 276 -25.01 -3.52 19.91
N LYS A 277 -24.84 -4.84 20.10
CA LYS A 277 -25.78 -5.65 20.89
C LYS A 277 -25.89 -5.16 22.33
N ILE A 278 -24.78 -4.85 22.98
CA ILE A 278 -24.75 -4.34 24.36
C ILE A 278 -25.47 -2.98 24.46
N LEU A 279 -25.27 -2.08 23.50
CA LEU A 279 -25.91 -0.77 23.48
C LEU A 279 -27.42 -0.86 23.27
N ILE A 280 -27.89 -1.78 22.42
CA ILE A 280 -29.33 -2.03 22.20
C ILE A 280 -29.97 -2.63 23.46
N SER A 281 -29.33 -3.59 24.12
CA SER A 281 -29.80 -4.18 25.35
C SER A 281 -29.98 -3.13 26.47
N LYS A 282 -28.97 -2.27 26.66
CA LYS A 282 -29.05 -1.20 27.67
C LYS A 282 -30.16 -0.18 27.39
N ARG A 283 -30.40 0.21 26.14
CA ARG A 283 -31.51 1.10 25.78
C ARG A 283 -32.86 0.44 25.95
N GLY A 284 -32.99 -0.87 25.76
CA GLY A 284 -34.22 -1.61 26.02
C GLY A 284 -34.57 -1.64 27.51
N GLU A 285 -33.57 -1.78 28.38
CA GLU A 285 -33.75 -1.75 29.83
C GLU A 285 -34.14 -0.36 30.35
N GLU A 286 -33.53 0.73 29.83
CA GLU A 286 -33.89 2.12 30.20
C GLU A 286 -35.31 2.47 29.78
N ASN A 287 -35.77 2.08 28.59
CA ASN A 287 -37.14 2.35 28.12
C ASN A 287 -38.20 1.48 28.82
N GLY A 288 -37.85 0.29 29.33
CA GLY A 288 -38.75 -0.56 30.12
C GLY A 288 -38.97 -0.07 31.53
N THR A 289 -38.06 0.74 32.08
CA THR A 289 -38.17 1.30 33.45
C THR A 289 -39.09 2.53 33.53
N TYR A 290 -39.46 3.15 32.41
CA TYR A 290 -40.38 4.32 32.35
C TYR A 290 -41.82 3.94 31.98
N SER A 291 -42.14 2.64 31.83
CA SER A 291 -43.50 2.18 31.48
C SER A 291 -44.26 1.47 32.61
N ASN A 292 -43.79 1.58 33.86
CA ASN A 292 -44.49 1.08 35.08
C ASN A 292 -44.88 2.22 35.99
#